data_299731803a703e20bd841d2438e877c2
#
_entry.id   299731803a703e20bd841d2438e877c2
#
_cell.length_a   1.000
_cell.length_b   1.000
_cell.length_c   1.000
_cell.angle_alpha   90.00
_cell.angle_beta   90.00
_cell.angle_gamma   90.00
#
_symmetry.space_group_name_H-M   'P 1'
#
loop_
_entity.id
_entity.type
_entity.pdbx_description
1 polymer ?
#
loop_
_entity_poly.entity_id
_entity_poly.type
_entity_poly.pdbx_seq_one_letter_code
_entity_poly.pdbx_strand_id
1 'polypeptide(L)'
;MREWWHWSQSNQAEPSSFGIVGLGRFGSAVCKELMQNGAEVLAVDRSSKAIEELRQLEPSIEARIVDCTDEEALREAGILDMETVVVAISEPIEASITATLIAKDSAGSKVRRVIARATSDLHEKMLKRVGADRVVFPSRMQGERLGVELVRP
;
A
#
# COMPACT_ATOMS: atom_id res chain seq x y z
N MET A 1 -4.95 -15.92 -12.37
CA MET A 1 -3.70 -15.17 -12.46
C MET A 1 -3.47 -14.50 -13.82
N ARG A 2 -4.11 -14.94 -14.87
CA ARG A 2 -3.99 -14.31 -16.20
C ARG A 2 -4.90 -13.11 -16.39
N GLU A 3 -5.95 -12.97 -15.59
CA GLU A 3 -6.99 -11.95 -15.78
C GLU A 3 -6.59 -10.56 -15.33
N TRP A 4 -5.71 -10.43 -14.37
CA TRP A 4 -5.25 -9.12 -13.93
C TRP A 4 -4.33 -8.42 -14.95
N TRP A 5 -3.71 -9.19 -15.84
CA TRP A 5 -2.91 -8.66 -16.95
C TRP A 5 -3.74 -7.94 -18.01
N HIS A 6 -4.93 -8.47 -18.28
CA HIS A 6 -5.81 -7.89 -19.29
C HIS A 6 -6.43 -6.58 -18.81
N TRP A 7 -6.59 -6.44 -17.51
CA TRP A 7 -7.16 -5.22 -16.95
C TRP A 7 -6.24 -4.02 -17.09
N SER A 8 -4.94 -4.22 -17.01
CA SER A 8 -3.94 -3.17 -17.15
C SER A 8 -3.70 -2.72 -18.60
N GLN A 9 -4.05 -3.56 -19.58
CA GLN A 9 -3.85 -3.24 -20.99
C GLN A 9 -5.02 -2.53 -21.65
N SER A 10 -6.20 -2.60 -21.09
CA SER A 10 -7.40 -1.99 -21.67
C SER A 10 -7.59 -0.52 -21.31
N ASN A 11 -6.83 -0.01 -20.37
CA ASN A 11 -6.89 1.38 -19.95
C ASN A 11 -5.53 2.04 -20.15
N GLN A 12 -5.29 2.55 -21.33
CA GLN A 12 -4.19 3.49 -21.60
C GLN A 12 -4.47 4.86 -20.97
N ALA A 13 -5.12 4.86 -19.81
CA ALA A 13 -5.31 6.07 -19.04
C ALA A 13 -4.01 6.40 -18.29
N GLU A 14 -3.76 7.66 -18.10
CA GLU A 14 -2.63 8.33 -17.45
C GLU A 14 -1.88 7.52 -16.38
N PRO A 15 -0.55 7.75 -16.20
CA PRO A 15 0.22 7.02 -15.20
C PRO A 15 -0.46 7.08 -13.85
N SER A 16 -0.83 5.92 -13.32
CA SER A 16 -1.47 5.79 -12.02
C SER A 16 -0.52 6.26 -10.92
N SER A 17 -1.05 7.00 -9.96
CA SER A 17 -0.30 7.45 -8.79
C SER A 17 -0.61 6.54 -7.60
N PHE A 18 0.42 6.20 -6.84
CA PHE A 18 0.33 5.29 -5.72
C PHE A 18 0.90 5.90 -4.45
N GLY A 19 0.10 5.89 -3.39
CA GLY A 19 0.55 6.22 -2.05
C GLY A 19 0.79 4.94 -1.28
N ILE A 20 1.98 4.80 -0.67
CA ILE A 20 2.32 3.63 0.13
C ILE A 20 2.48 4.09 1.57
N VAL A 21 1.64 3.59 2.44
CA VAL A 21 1.60 3.92 3.87
C VAL A 21 2.13 2.75 4.67
N GLY A 22 3.32 2.92 5.22
CA GLY A 22 4.05 1.86 5.91
C GLY A 22 5.12 1.22 5.03
N LEU A 23 6.37 1.29 5.47
CA LEU A 23 7.54 0.91 4.69
C LEU A 23 8.35 -0.20 5.36
N GLY A 24 7.67 -1.23 5.83
CA GLY A 24 8.31 -2.48 6.20
C GLY A 24 8.74 -3.26 4.94
N ARG A 25 9.01 -4.55 5.10
CA ARG A 25 9.44 -5.40 3.98
C ARG A 25 8.42 -5.43 2.84
N PHE A 26 7.14 -5.53 3.18
CA PHE A 26 6.08 -5.58 2.18
C PHE A 26 5.91 -4.24 1.47
N GLY A 27 5.74 -3.16 2.22
CA GLY A 27 5.55 -1.82 1.64
C GLY A 27 6.73 -1.37 0.78
N SER A 28 7.95 -1.63 1.24
CA SER A 28 9.15 -1.30 0.47
C SER A 28 9.26 -2.10 -0.82
N ALA A 29 8.89 -3.38 -0.79
CA ALA A 29 8.88 -4.22 -1.98
C ALA A 29 7.85 -3.73 -3.01
N VAL A 30 6.67 -3.31 -2.54
CA VAL A 30 5.64 -2.72 -3.41
C VAL A 30 6.16 -1.44 -4.06
N CYS A 31 6.78 -0.55 -3.29
CA CYS A 31 7.38 0.68 -3.82
C CYS A 31 8.38 0.40 -4.92
N LYS A 32 9.31 -0.50 -4.67
CA LYS A 32 10.36 -0.87 -5.63
C LYS A 32 9.77 -1.36 -6.94
N GLU A 33 8.82 -2.29 -6.86
CA GLU A 33 8.22 -2.89 -8.04
C GLU A 33 7.41 -1.86 -8.84
N LEU A 34 6.66 -1.01 -8.18
CA LEU A 34 5.90 0.06 -8.83
C LEU A 34 6.84 1.03 -9.57
N MET A 35 7.93 1.44 -8.93
CA MET A 35 8.89 2.35 -9.54
C MET A 35 9.60 1.73 -10.73
N GLN A 36 9.94 0.45 -10.65
CA GLN A 36 10.55 -0.29 -11.78
C GLN A 36 9.61 -0.36 -12.98
N ASN A 37 8.31 -0.26 -12.75
CA ASN A 37 7.29 -0.26 -13.81
C ASN A 37 6.85 1.16 -14.21
N GLY A 38 7.59 2.18 -13.79
CA GLY A 38 7.37 3.56 -14.20
C GLY A 38 6.20 4.27 -13.52
N ALA A 39 5.69 3.73 -12.41
CA ALA A 39 4.60 4.36 -11.67
C ALA A 39 5.10 5.53 -10.82
N GLU A 40 4.23 6.52 -10.61
CA GLU A 40 4.45 7.59 -9.64
C GLU A 40 4.15 7.06 -8.23
N VAL A 41 5.13 7.15 -7.32
CA VAL A 41 5.01 6.61 -5.97
C VAL A 41 5.37 7.66 -4.93
N LEU A 42 4.48 7.82 -3.95
CA LEU A 42 4.73 8.59 -2.73
C LEU A 42 4.68 7.62 -1.55
N ALA A 43 5.79 7.52 -0.80
CA ALA A 43 5.91 6.62 0.33
C ALA A 43 5.94 7.40 1.64
N VAL A 44 5.24 6.93 2.65
CA VAL A 44 5.25 7.54 3.99
C VAL A 44 5.39 6.48 5.07
N ASP A 45 6.11 6.84 6.12
CA ASP A 45 6.27 6.04 7.33
C ASP A 45 6.64 6.98 8.47
N ARG A 46 6.28 6.63 9.69
CA ARG A 46 6.69 7.42 10.86
C ARG A 46 8.17 7.23 11.23
N SER A 47 8.79 6.16 10.74
CA SER A 47 10.18 5.80 11.03
C SER A 47 11.14 6.48 10.07
N SER A 48 12.00 7.37 10.59
CA SER A 48 13.06 7.97 9.80
C SER A 48 14.02 6.92 9.24
N LYS A 49 14.24 5.85 9.99
CA LYS A 49 15.09 4.72 9.57
C LYS A 49 14.50 4.02 8.34
N ALA A 50 13.19 3.73 8.37
CA ALA A 50 12.52 3.09 7.25
C ALA A 50 12.58 3.97 5.99
N ILE A 51 12.37 5.26 6.13
CA ILE A 51 12.48 6.23 5.03
C ILE A 51 13.90 6.23 4.45
N GLU A 52 14.90 6.26 5.31
CA GLU A 52 16.29 6.30 4.87
C GLU A 52 16.71 5.01 4.16
N GLU A 53 16.32 3.86 4.70
CA GLU A 53 16.58 2.57 4.06
C GLU A 53 15.94 2.49 2.68
N LEU A 54 14.71 2.98 2.53
CA LEU A 54 14.04 3.02 1.23
C LEU A 54 14.76 3.95 0.25
N ARG A 55 15.20 5.12 0.69
CA ARG A 55 15.94 6.07 -0.16
C ARG A 55 17.29 5.51 -0.63
N GLN A 56 17.92 4.65 0.15
CA GLN A 56 19.14 3.97 -0.30
C GLN A 56 18.87 2.99 -1.42
N LEU A 57 17.72 2.30 -1.39
CA LEU A 57 17.32 1.34 -2.44
C LEU A 57 16.79 2.04 -3.69
N GLU A 58 16.04 3.12 -3.49
CA GLU A 58 15.39 3.88 -4.55
C GLU A 58 15.64 5.38 -4.32
N PRO A 59 16.80 5.90 -4.75
CA PRO A 59 17.19 7.29 -4.45
C PRO A 59 16.26 8.37 -5.02
N SER A 60 15.51 8.05 -6.07
CA SER A 60 14.59 9.00 -6.70
C SER A 60 13.17 8.98 -6.11
N ILE A 61 12.91 8.12 -5.13
CA ILE A 61 11.57 8.02 -4.57
C ILE A 61 11.20 9.25 -3.73
N GLU A 62 9.95 9.69 -3.87
CA GLU A 62 9.38 10.63 -2.93
C GLU A 62 8.96 9.88 -1.66
N ALA A 63 9.65 10.19 -0.56
CA ALA A 63 9.40 9.54 0.72
C ALA A 63 9.42 10.57 1.84
N ARG A 64 8.47 10.49 2.77
CA ARG A 64 8.32 11.45 3.86
C ARG A 64 8.04 10.78 5.18
N ILE A 65 8.57 11.39 6.25
CA ILE A 65 8.29 10.96 7.62
C ILE A 65 6.96 11.57 8.03
N VAL A 66 5.97 10.70 8.29
CA VAL A 66 4.60 11.11 8.57
C VAL A 66 4.01 10.21 9.64
N ASP A 67 3.25 10.80 10.57
CA ASP A 67 2.38 10.02 11.45
C ASP A 67 1.19 9.53 10.61
N CYS A 68 1.16 8.26 10.30
CA CYS A 68 0.16 7.66 9.41
C CYS A 68 -1.24 7.54 10.04
N THR A 69 -1.40 7.92 11.30
CA THR A 69 -2.69 8.01 11.99
C THR A 69 -3.24 9.43 12.07
N ASP A 70 -2.49 10.38 11.54
CA ASP A 70 -2.88 11.80 11.53
C ASP A 70 -3.40 12.17 10.14
N GLU A 71 -4.70 12.45 10.05
CA GLU A 71 -5.37 12.80 8.80
C GLU A 71 -4.74 14.02 8.13
N GLU A 72 -4.47 15.06 8.90
CA GLU A 72 -3.90 16.30 8.35
C GLU A 72 -2.49 16.08 7.84
N ALA A 73 -1.69 15.29 8.57
CA ALA A 73 -0.33 14.95 8.14
C ALA A 73 -0.32 14.13 6.83
N LEU A 74 -1.24 13.19 6.69
CA LEU A 74 -1.39 12.42 5.44
C LEU A 74 -1.84 13.32 4.29
N ARG A 75 -2.75 14.27 4.55
CA ARG A 75 -3.20 15.23 3.55
C ARG A 75 -2.06 16.14 3.09
N GLU A 76 -1.33 16.71 4.02
CA GLU A 76 -0.20 17.61 3.72
C GLU A 76 0.92 16.89 2.97
N ALA A 77 1.15 15.62 3.26
CA ALA A 77 2.13 14.81 2.57
C ALA A 77 1.74 14.50 1.11
N GLY A 78 0.46 14.59 0.77
CA GLY A 78 -0.04 14.31 -0.57
C GLY A 78 -0.66 12.92 -0.76
N ILE A 79 -0.78 12.14 0.29
CA ILE A 79 -1.36 10.77 0.21
C ILE A 79 -2.80 10.80 -0.29
N LEU A 80 -3.58 11.78 0.16
CA LEU A 80 -5.00 11.86 -0.22
C LEU A 80 -5.22 12.34 -1.67
N ASP A 81 -4.16 12.70 -2.37
CA ASP A 81 -4.21 13.07 -3.79
C ASP A 81 -3.85 11.88 -4.71
N MET A 82 -3.40 10.78 -4.16
CA MET A 82 -3.05 9.59 -4.93
C MET A 82 -4.29 8.83 -5.37
N GLU A 83 -4.21 8.19 -6.54
CA GLU A 83 -5.32 7.40 -7.07
C GLU A 83 -5.53 6.11 -6.28
N THR A 84 -4.44 5.40 -5.99
CA THR A 84 -4.46 4.17 -5.20
C THR A 84 -3.57 4.34 -3.97
N VAL A 85 -4.08 3.94 -2.81
CA VAL A 85 -3.29 3.91 -1.57
C VAL A 85 -3.19 2.47 -1.08
N VAL A 86 -1.95 2.07 -0.79
CA VAL A 86 -1.66 0.77 -0.18
C VAL A 86 -1.28 1.00 1.28
N VAL A 87 -2.10 0.48 2.19
CA VAL A 87 -1.82 0.54 3.63
C VAL A 87 -1.11 -0.73 4.02
N ALA A 88 0.20 -0.63 4.20
CA ALA A 88 1.10 -1.75 4.44
C ALA A 88 1.55 -1.87 5.91
N ILE A 89 0.89 -1.16 6.81
CA ILE A 89 1.18 -1.21 8.24
C ILE A 89 0.73 -2.55 8.81
N SER A 90 1.64 -3.29 9.43
CA SER A 90 1.31 -4.56 10.09
C SER A 90 0.96 -4.36 11.57
N GLU A 91 1.66 -3.46 12.24
CA GLU A 91 1.50 -3.18 13.67
C GLU A 91 1.71 -1.70 13.97
N PRO A 92 0.94 -1.12 14.89
CA PRO A 92 -0.24 -1.74 15.52
C PRO A 92 -1.44 -1.81 14.57
N ILE A 93 -2.33 -2.75 14.82
CA ILE A 93 -3.54 -2.97 14.00
C ILE A 93 -4.36 -1.69 13.89
N GLU A 94 -4.51 -0.95 15.00
CA GLU A 94 -5.26 0.31 15.06
C GLU A 94 -4.72 1.34 14.08
N ALA A 95 -3.41 1.41 13.90
CA ALA A 95 -2.80 2.36 12.95
C ALA A 95 -3.17 2.00 11.51
N SER A 96 -3.17 0.73 11.17
CA SER A 96 -3.56 0.26 9.85
C SER A 96 -5.03 0.55 9.56
N ILE A 97 -5.91 0.32 10.52
CA ILE A 97 -7.35 0.59 10.40
C ILE A 97 -7.58 2.10 10.25
N THR A 98 -6.93 2.90 11.08
CA THR A 98 -7.04 4.36 11.05
C THR A 98 -6.56 4.93 9.70
N ALA A 99 -5.41 4.52 9.23
CA ALA A 99 -4.88 4.97 7.94
C ALA A 99 -5.81 4.59 6.78
N THR A 100 -6.38 3.39 6.82
CA THR A 100 -7.35 2.93 5.80
C THR A 100 -8.60 3.78 5.81
N LEU A 101 -9.15 4.05 6.98
CA LEU A 101 -10.33 4.91 7.13
C LEU A 101 -10.04 6.32 6.60
N ILE A 102 -8.91 6.89 6.95
CA ILE A 102 -8.50 8.22 6.49
C ILE A 102 -8.43 8.26 4.96
N ALA A 103 -7.74 7.30 4.35
CA ALA A 103 -7.58 7.26 2.90
C ALA A 103 -8.94 7.15 2.19
N LYS A 104 -9.87 6.40 2.75
CA LYS A 104 -11.16 6.10 2.13
C LYS A 104 -12.20 7.19 2.36
N ASP A 105 -12.24 7.79 3.55
CA ASP A 105 -13.38 8.59 4.01
C ASP A 105 -13.05 10.04 4.37
N SER A 106 -11.83 10.51 4.16
CA SER A 106 -11.47 11.90 4.44
C SER A 106 -12.11 12.86 3.45
N ALA A 107 -12.54 14.01 3.95
CA ALA A 107 -13.08 15.07 3.12
C ALA A 107 -12.04 15.52 2.08
N GLY A 108 -12.45 15.57 0.83
CA GLY A 108 -11.58 15.98 -0.27
C GLY A 108 -10.57 14.94 -0.73
N SER A 109 -10.62 13.72 -0.21
CA SER A 109 -9.77 12.64 -0.68
C SER A 109 -10.07 12.30 -2.14
N LYS A 110 -9.01 12.22 -2.95
CA LYS A 110 -9.08 11.82 -4.35
C LYS A 110 -8.79 10.33 -4.53
N VAL A 111 -8.56 9.63 -3.44
CA VAL A 111 -8.23 8.20 -3.46
C VAL A 111 -9.43 7.40 -3.96
N ARG A 112 -9.22 6.65 -5.03
CA ARG A 112 -10.25 5.80 -5.65
C ARG A 112 -10.22 4.38 -5.12
N ARG A 113 -9.04 3.89 -4.75
CA ARG A 113 -8.87 2.51 -4.34
C ARG A 113 -7.91 2.42 -3.16
N VAL A 114 -8.32 1.69 -2.13
CA VAL A 114 -7.50 1.42 -0.97
C VAL A 114 -7.28 -0.08 -0.85
N ILE A 115 -6.01 -0.48 -0.85
CA ILE A 115 -5.59 -1.86 -0.62
C ILE A 115 -4.92 -1.89 0.73
N ALA A 116 -5.33 -2.80 1.60
CA ALA A 116 -4.79 -2.90 2.95
C ALA A 116 -4.23 -4.30 3.23
N ARG A 117 -3.16 -4.34 4.00
CA ARG A 117 -2.53 -5.57 4.45
C ARG A 117 -3.17 -6.02 5.75
N ALA A 118 -3.62 -7.26 5.83
CA ALA A 118 -4.12 -7.87 7.05
C ALA A 118 -3.11 -8.85 7.64
N THR A 119 -3.16 -9.02 8.96
CA THR A 119 -2.34 -9.97 9.72
C THR A 119 -3.17 -11.08 10.34
N SER A 120 -4.50 -10.99 10.29
CA SER A 120 -5.44 -11.98 10.83
C SER A 120 -6.79 -11.86 10.13
N ASP A 121 -7.65 -12.87 10.31
CA ASP A 121 -9.01 -12.83 9.75
C ASP A 121 -9.85 -11.72 10.37
N LEU A 122 -9.69 -11.46 11.65
CA LEU A 122 -10.39 -10.35 12.31
C LEU A 122 -9.91 -8.99 11.77
N HIS A 123 -8.61 -8.83 11.59
CA HIS A 123 -8.04 -7.62 10.99
C HIS A 123 -8.61 -7.39 9.59
N GLU A 124 -8.72 -8.44 8.79
CA GLU A 124 -9.34 -8.36 7.46
C GLU A 124 -10.77 -7.83 7.53
N LYS A 125 -11.57 -8.37 8.45
CA LYS A 125 -12.97 -7.92 8.64
C LYS A 125 -13.04 -6.44 8.99
N MET A 126 -12.17 -5.99 9.88
CA MET A 126 -12.12 -4.59 10.29
C MET A 126 -11.73 -3.68 9.12
N LEU A 127 -10.71 -4.06 8.36
CA LEU A 127 -10.26 -3.30 7.19
C LEU A 127 -11.35 -3.18 6.13
N LYS A 128 -12.07 -4.26 5.86
CA LYS A 128 -13.19 -4.24 4.92
C LYS A 128 -14.32 -3.33 5.41
N ARG A 129 -14.62 -3.36 6.69
CA ARG A 129 -15.67 -2.51 7.28
C ARG A 129 -15.34 -1.04 7.23
N VAL A 130 -14.08 -0.65 7.34
CA VAL A 130 -13.69 0.76 7.23
C VAL A 130 -13.44 1.18 5.78
N GLY A 131 -13.69 0.31 4.82
CA GLY A 131 -13.77 0.67 3.42
C GLY A 131 -12.62 0.22 2.52
N ALA A 132 -11.72 -0.65 2.99
CA ALA A 132 -10.70 -1.21 2.11
C ALA A 132 -11.36 -1.92 0.91
N ASP A 133 -10.94 -1.54 -0.29
CA ASP A 133 -11.47 -2.14 -1.52
C ASP A 133 -10.91 -3.55 -1.75
N ARG A 134 -9.70 -3.78 -1.25
CA ARG A 134 -9.05 -5.09 -1.29
C ARG A 134 -8.20 -5.27 -0.05
N VAL A 135 -8.20 -6.48 0.49
CA VAL A 135 -7.33 -6.86 1.61
C VAL A 135 -6.41 -7.98 1.14
N VAL A 136 -5.12 -7.85 1.45
CA VAL A 136 -4.11 -8.84 1.11
C VAL A 136 -3.48 -9.42 2.37
N PHE A 137 -3.07 -10.69 2.28
CA PHE A 137 -2.33 -11.41 3.31
C PHE A 137 -0.99 -11.86 2.72
N PRO A 138 0.05 -11.05 2.79
CA PRO A 138 1.33 -11.39 2.12
C PRO A 138 1.93 -12.72 2.53
N SER A 139 1.90 -13.04 3.82
CA SER A 139 2.43 -14.33 4.32
C SER A 139 1.63 -15.52 3.82
N ARG A 140 0.30 -15.40 3.79
CA ARG A 140 -0.59 -16.46 3.27
C ARG A 140 -0.36 -16.66 1.78
N MET A 141 -0.33 -15.58 1.02
CA MET A 141 -0.08 -15.62 -0.43
C MET A 141 1.25 -16.27 -0.76
N GLN A 142 2.30 -15.92 -0.03
CA GLN A 142 3.62 -16.49 -0.24
C GLN A 142 3.68 -17.96 0.14
N GLY A 143 3.03 -18.35 1.24
CA GLY A 143 2.94 -19.74 1.66
C GLY A 143 2.20 -20.60 0.66
N GLU A 144 1.06 -20.14 0.16
CA GLU A 144 0.29 -20.82 -0.87
C GLU A 144 1.09 -21.00 -2.15
N ARG A 145 1.79 -19.95 -2.57
CA ARG A 145 2.65 -19.99 -3.75
C ARG A 145 3.77 -21.01 -3.59
N LEU A 146 4.46 -20.99 -2.46
CA LEU A 146 5.51 -21.96 -2.19
C LEU A 146 4.97 -23.39 -2.17
N GLY A 147 3.82 -23.61 -1.55
CA GLY A 147 3.18 -24.93 -1.55
C GLY A 147 2.90 -25.44 -2.95
N VAL A 148 2.40 -24.60 -3.83
CA VAL A 148 2.16 -24.97 -5.24
C VAL A 148 3.48 -25.29 -5.94
N GLU A 149 4.52 -24.51 -5.73
CA GLU A 149 5.84 -24.74 -6.33
C GLU A 149 6.45 -26.08 -5.90
N LEU A 150 6.28 -26.45 -4.62
CA LEU A 150 6.85 -27.66 -4.07
C LEU A 150 6.20 -28.95 -4.60
N VAL A 151 4.95 -28.92 -5.03
CA VAL A 151 4.25 -30.10 -5.57
C VAL A 151 4.34 -30.20 -7.09
N ARG A 152 4.87 -29.21 -7.76
CA ARG A 152 5.14 -29.27 -9.20
C ARG A 152 6.49 -29.90 -9.45
N PRO A 153 6.55 -30.93 -10.32
CA PRO A 153 7.82 -31.56 -10.68
C PRO A 153 8.73 -30.63 -11.48
#